data_4bab0adffd316ac645b8df852ab95511
#
_entry.id   4bab0adffd316ac645b8df852ab95511
#
_cell.length_a   1.000
_cell.length_b   1.000
_cell.length_c   1.000
_cell.angle_alpha   90.00
_cell.angle_beta   90.00
_cell.angle_gamma   90.00
#
_symmetry.space_group_name_H-M   'P 1'
#
loop_
_entity.id
_entity.type
_entity.pdbx_description
1 polymer ?
#
loop_
_entity_poly.entity_id
_entity_poly.type
_entity_poly.pdbx_seq_one_letter_code
_entity_poly.pdbx_strand_id
1 'polypeptide(L)'
;MIMYKKMMATFLMGSIALTLAACGVEENGQNETPPTQATQTGHMEDANPASPKSIFKQSVFLGDSIIEGLSYHDILDEFNVVAGAGMTTELALVGGDVDKLAERNPKHVFIMLGSDDLLLPAQITNNPKQYSLAFYSKLIVGIKEKLPKASITLLPVTPVTEEAEKLEPRYKNINDYNQGLKELASTEQIGFADLSPLFVDSSDLYSSDGIHFKPEFYFRMLDLLKDRVN
;
A
#
# COMPACT_ATOMS: atom_id res chain seq x y z
N MET A 1 37.77 26.16 -5.01
CA MET A 1 38.61 25.20 -5.77
C MET A 1 38.92 24.06 -4.82
N ILE A 2 38.06 23.05 -4.75
CA ILE A 2 38.20 21.85 -3.92
C ILE A 2 37.97 20.64 -4.81
N MET A 3 39.02 19.81 -4.89
CA MET A 3 39.16 18.69 -5.81
C MET A 3 38.29 17.49 -5.37
N TYR A 4 37.48 16.95 -6.29
CA TYR A 4 36.82 15.66 -6.15
C TYR A 4 37.82 14.51 -6.38
N LYS A 5 38.04 13.67 -5.36
CA LYS A 5 38.74 12.39 -5.51
C LYS A 5 37.78 11.33 -6.03
N LYS A 6 38.04 10.83 -7.23
CA LYS A 6 37.40 9.65 -7.80
C LYS A 6 37.93 8.39 -7.11
N MET A 7 37.06 7.60 -6.48
CA MET A 7 37.36 6.21 -6.07
C MET A 7 36.87 5.27 -7.18
N MET A 8 37.83 4.63 -7.85
CA MET A 8 37.56 3.48 -8.73
C MET A 8 37.45 2.21 -7.86
N ALA A 9 36.36 1.51 -7.98
CA ALA A 9 36.20 0.16 -7.44
C ALA A 9 36.45 -0.87 -8.56
N THR A 10 37.44 -1.72 -8.34
CA THR A 10 37.90 -2.77 -9.26
C THR A 10 37.01 -4.02 -9.06
N PHE A 11 36.35 -4.47 -10.11
CA PHE A 11 35.63 -5.73 -10.12
C PHE A 11 36.60 -6.89 -10.39
N LEU A 12 36.64 -7.87 -9.48
CA LEU A 12 37.35 -9.13 -9.64
C LEU A 12 36.36 -10.21 -10.15
N MET A 13 36.56 -10.67 -11.39
CA MET A 13 35.86 -11.84 -11.95
C MET A 13 36.51 -13.11 -11.43
N GLY A 14 35.75 -13.94 -10.73
CA GLY A 14 36.13 -15.32 -10.35
C GLY A 14 35.40 -16.32 -11.25
N SER A 15 36.17 -17.00 -12.11
CA SER A 15 35.69 -18.11 -12.94
C SER A 15 35.70 -19.40 -12.13
N ILE A 16 34.57 -20.12 -12.07
CA ILE A 16 34.48 -21.47 -11.50
C ILE A 16 34.28 -22.46 -12.67
N ALA A 17 35.24 -23.38 -12.83
CA ALA A 17 35.23 -24.44 -13.79
C ALA A 17 34.36 -25.64 -13.32
N LEU A 18 33.46 -26.12 -14.20
CA LEU A 18 32.73 -27.38 -14.02
C LEU A 18 33.63 -28.54 -14.46
N THR A 19 33.82 -29.54 -13.60
CA THR A 19 34.34 -30.85 -13.96
C THR A 19 33.20 -31.85 -14.13
N LEU A 20 33.07 -32.40 -15.34
CA LEU A 20 32.25 -33.57 -15.67
C LEU A 20 33.03 -34.86 -15.33
N ALA A 21 32.39 -35.75 -14.59
CA ALA A 21 32.84 -37.16 -14.49
C ALA A 21 31.68 -38.05 -14.96
N ALA A 22 31.93 -38.75 -16.07
CA ALA A 22 31.10 -39.83 -16.61
C ALA A 22 31.72 -41.19 -16.26
N CYS A 23 30.86 -42.19 -15.96
CA CYS A 23 30.99 -43.65 -16.11
C CYS A 23 29.91 -44.31 -15.24
N GLY A 24 29.18 -45.32 -15.64
CA GLY A 24 29.23 -46.29 -16.72
C GLY A 24 27.97 -47.18 -16.67
N VAL A 25 27.76 -47.88 -17.73
CA VAL A 25 26.63 -48.75 -18.12
C VAL A 25 26.54 -50.02 -17.30
N GLU A 26 25.30 -50.54 -17.01
CA GLU A 26 24.92 -51.93 -17.30
C GLU A 26 23.38 -52.10 -17.32
N GLU A 27 22.92 -52.89 -18.32
CA GLU A 27 21.55 -53.24 -18.72
C GLU A 27 20.87 -54.22 -17.73
N ASN A 28 19.57 -54.13 -17.56
CA ASN A 28 18.56 -55.13 -17.97
C ASN A 28 17.16 -54.86 -17.43
N GLY A 29 16.14 -55.08 -18.27
CA GLY A 29 14.79 -55.47 -17.80
C GLY A 29 13.66 -54.58 -18.23
N GLN A 30 13.01 -54.97 -19.31
CA GLN A 30 11.74 -54.44 -19.88
C GLN A 30 10.63 -54.28 -18.84
N ASN A 31 9.96 -53.13 -18.87
CA ASN A 31 8.50 -53.09 -18.83
C ASN A 31 8.01 -51.72 -19.33
N GLU A 32 7.21 -51.76 -20.37
CA GLU A 32 6.56 -50.62 -21.01
C GLU A 32 5.47 -50.04 -20.12
N THR A 33 5.52 -48.73 -19.85
CA THR A 33 4.36 -47.94 -19.45
C THR A 33 4.41 -46.56 -20.16
N PRO A 34 3.27 -46.02 -20.63
CA PRO A 34 3.23 -44.89 -21.57
C PRO A 34 3.66 -43.57 -20.94
N PRO A 35 4.05 -42.57 -21.74
CA PRO A 35 4.63 -41.33 -21.26
C PRO A 35 3.56 -40.50 -20.53
N THR A 36 3.77 -40.30 -19.25
CA THR A 36 3.03 -39.31 -18.46
C THR A 36 3.43 -37.93 -18.97
N GLN A 37 2.45 -37.23 -19.51
CA GLN A 37 2.53 -35.83 -19.87
C GLN A 37 3.05 -35.03 -18.67
N ALA A 38 4.12 -34.28 -18.87
CA ALA A 38 4.57 -33.26 -17.95
C ALA A 38 3.44 -32.25 -17.80
N THR A 39 2.77 -32.28 -16.67
CA THR A 39 1.81 -31.27 -16.27
C THR A 39 2.61 -29.97 -16.07
N GLN A 40 2.48 -29.06 -17.00
CA GLN A 40 2.82 -27.66 -16.76
C GLN A 40 1.98 -27.24 -15.55
N THR A 41 2.65 -26.98 -14.43
CA THR A 41 2.07 -26.20 -13.33
C THR A 41 1.88 -24.78 -13.86
N GLY A 42 0.77 -24.58 -14.58
CA GLY A 42 0.23 -23.26 -14.79
C GLY A 42 -0.05 -22.69 -13.40
N HIS A 43 0.44 -21.50 -13.15
CA HIS A 43 -0.10 -20.67 -12.10
C HIS A 43 -1.62 -20.64 -12.28
N MET A 44 -2.34 -21.39 -11.48
CA MET A 44 -3.77 -21.18 -11.31
C MET A 44 -3.87 -19.81 -10.61
N GLU A 45 -4.26 -18.80 -11.38
CA GLU A 45 -4.88 -17.62 -10.80
C GLU A 45 -5.97 -18.13 -9.85
N ASP A 46 -5.84 -17.83 -8.56
CA ASP A 46 -6.88 -18.09 -7.57
C ASP A 46 -8.09 -17.22 -7.92
N ALA A 47 -8.86 -17.66 -8.91
CA ALA A 47 -10.15 -17.08 -9.27
C ALA A 47 -11.21 -17.54 -8.26
N ASN A 48 -10.95 -17.33 -6.97
CA ASN A 48 -12.04 -17.30 -6.00
C ASN A 48 -12.73 -15.95 -6.16
N PRO A 49 -13.95 -15.87 -6.71
CA PRO A 49 -14.62 -14.60 -6.97
C PRO A 49 -14.89 -13.77 -5.71
N ALA A 50 -14.65 -14.32 -4.53
CA ALA A 50 -14.79 -13.66 -3.23
C ALA A 50 -13.46 -13.21 -2.61
N SER A 51 -12.31 -13.40 -3.26
CA SER A 51 -11.03 -12.97 -2.70
C SER A 51 -10.87 -11.43 -2.73
N PRO A 52 -10.16 -10.80 -1.77
CA PRO A 52 -9.88 -9.37 -1.81
C PRO A 52 -9.27 -8.91 -3.14
N LYS A 53 -8.30 -9.65 -3.67
CA LYS A 53 -7.66 -9.36 -4.98
C LYS A 53 -8.70 -9.31 -6.11
N SER A 54 -9.66 -10.22 -6.12
CA SER A 54 -10.73 -10.25 -7.13
C SER A 54 -11.72 -9.09 -6.95
N ILE A 55 -12.15 -8.81 -5.72
CA ILE A 55 -13.10 -7.74 -5.41
C ILE A 55 -12.52 -6.38 -5.78
N PHE A 56 -11.29 -6.10 -5.38
CA PHE A 56 -10.64 -4.80 -5.56
C PHE A 56 -9.76 -4.68 -6.82
N LYS A 57 -9.87 -5.61 -7.77
CA LYS A 57 -9.07 -5.64 -9.01
C LYS A 57 -9.09 -4.34 -9.84
N GLN A 58 -10.16 -3.54 -9.71
CA GLN A 58 -10.32 -2.25 -10.39
C GLN A 58 -10.20 -1.06 -9.44
N SER A 59 -9.65 -1.27 -8.25
CA SER A 59 -9.43 -0.26 -7.23
C SER A 59 -7.95 0.00 -7.04
N VAL A 60 -7.59 1.23 -6.67
CA VAL A 60 -6.24 1.56 -6.20
C VAL A 60 -6.34 2.25 -4.85
N PHE A 61 -5.48 1.85 -3.94
CA PHE A 61 -5.30 2.43 -2.63
C PHE A 61 -4.07 3.34 -2.65
N LEU A 62 -4.27 4.62 -2.37
CA LEU A 62 -3.20 5.61 -2.23
C LEU A 62 -2.99 5.90 -0.75
N GLY A 63 -1.75 5.84 -0.26
CA GLY A 63 -1.52 6.09 1.16
C GLY A 63 -0.08 6.05 1.65
N ASP A 64 0.05 6.06 2.95
CA ASP A 64 1.30 5.95 3.69
C ASP A 64 1.66 4.48 4.01
N SER A 65 2.49 4.26 5.03
CA SER A 65 2.92 2.92 5.46
C SER A 65 1.75 2.01 5.91
N ILE A 66 0.63 2.57 6.33
CA ILE A 66 -0.55 1.77 6.68
C ILE A 66 -1.13 1.14 5.42
N ILE A 67 -1.30 1.91 4.35
CA ILE A 67 -1.80 1.38 3.06
C ILE A 67 -0.76 0.47 2.38
N GLU A 68 0.53 0.76 2.51
CA GLU A 68 1.61 -0.11 2.02
C GLU A 68 1.48 -1.54 2.55
N GLY A 69 0.96 -1.72 3.76
CA GLY A 69 0.68 -3.01 4.37
C GLY A 69 -0.23 -3.93 3.54
N LEU A 70 -1.08 -3.40 2.66
CA LEU A 70 -1.92 -4.20 1.76
C LEU A 70 -1.09 -5.05 0.78
N SER A 71 -0.02 -4.50 0.21
CA SER A 71 0.89 -5.23 -0.66
C SER A 71 1.99 -5.94 0.13
N TYR A 72 2.50 -5.33 1.22
CA TYR A 72 3.50 -5.95 2.08
C TYR A 72 3.05 -7.30 2.65
N HIS A 73 1.78 -7.44 3.00
CA HIS A 73 1.18 -8.69 3.48
C HIS A 73 0.55 -9.55 2.37
N ASP A 74 0.78 -9.24 1.09
CA ASP A 74 0.24 -9.95 -0.09
C ASP A 74 -1.31 -10.07 -0.08
N ILE A 75 -1.99 -9.08 0.49
CA ILE A 75 -3.47 -9.05 0.54
C ILE A 75 -4.05 -8.48 -0.74
N LEU A 76 -3.40 -7.47 -1.31
CA LEU A 76 -3.65 -6.93 -2.65
C LEU A 76 -2.34 -6.96 -3.47
N ASP A 77 -2.48 -6.96 -4.78
CA ASP A 77 -1.35 -6.88 -5.69
C ASP A 77 -0.73 -5.46 -5.65
N GLU A 78 0.59 -5.34 -5.88
CA GLU A 78 1.28 -4.05 -5.94
C GLU A 78 0.66 -3.07 -6.94
N PHE A 79 0.03 -3.59 -7.99
CA PHE A 79 -0.71 -2.78 -8.95
C PHE A 79 -1.89 -2.02 -8.31
N ASN A 80 -2.46 -2.55 -7.23
CA ASN A 80 -3.59 -1.94 -6.52
C ASN A 80 -3.16 -1.00 -5.37
N VAL A 81 -1.85 -0.84 -5.13
CA VAL A 81 -1.32 -0.06 -4.01
C VAL A 81 -0.31 0.98 -4.53
N VAL A 82 -0.61 2.26 -4.30
CA VAL A 82 0.31 3.40 -4.50
C VAL A 82 0.59 3.97 -3.11
N ALA A 83 1.61 3.46 -2.44
CA ALA A 83 1.87 3.83 -1.05
C ALA A 83 3.36 3.76 -0.73
N GLY A 84 3.73 4.33 0.40
CA GLY A 84 5.07 4.25 0.92
C GLY A 84 5.21 4.85 2.32
N ALA A 85 6.14 4.31 3.09
CA ALA A 85 6.43 4.81 4.43
C ALA A 85 6.82 6.29 4.42
N GLY A 86 6.25 7.06 5.35
CA GLY A 86 6.52 8.51 5.44
C GLY A 86 5.78 9.36 4.41
N MET A 87 4.83 8.79 3.66
CA MET A 87 4.09 9.50 2.62
C MET A 87 3.14 10.52 3.23
N THR A 88 3.35 11.79 2.92
CA THR A 88 2.43 12.89 3.24
C THR A 88 1.58 13.27 2.02
N THR A 89 0.52 14.04 2.24
CA THR A 89 -0.33 14.57 1.16
C THR A 89 0.46 15.42 0.16
N GLU A 90 1.45 16.21 0.63
CA GLU A 90 2.32 16.98 -0.23
C GLU A 90 3.21 16.07 -1.07
N LEU A 91 3.86 15.07 -0.45
CA LEU A 91 4.74 14.13 -1.15
C LEU A 91 3.98 13.33 -2.21
N ALA A 92 2.75 12.88 -1.91
CA ALA A 92 1.89 12.21 -2.89
C ALA A 92 1.58 13.10 -4.10
N LEU A 93 1.31 14.39 -3.86
CA LEU A 93 1.02 15.34 -4.95
C LEU A 93 2.26 15.62 -5.81
N VAL A 94 3.41 15.97 -5.17
CA VAL A 94 4.61 16.36 -5.90
C VAL A 94 5.42 15.17 -6.41
N GLY A 95 5.25 14.00 -5.83
CA GLY A 95 5.89 12.73 -6.21
C GLY A 95 5.30 12.06 -7.45
N GLY A 96 4.26 12.65 -8.05
CA GLY A 96 3.63 12.13 -9.27
C GLY A 96 2.68 10.96 -9.03
N ASP A 97 2.16 10.77 -7.81
CA ASP A 97 1.26 9.64 -7.52
C ASP A 97 -0.09 9.78 -8.24
N VAL A 98 -0.53 11.01 -8.56
CA VAL A 98 -1.67 11.23 -9.44
C VAL A 98 -1.44 10.65 -10.84
N ASP A 99 -0.22 10.74 -11.37
CA ASP A 99 0.14 10.15 -12.66
C ASP A 99 0.16 8.63 -12.59
N LYS A 100 0.72 8.06 -11.52
CA LYS A 100 0.69 6.62 -11.28
C LYS A 100 -0.73 6.06 -11.16
N LEU A 101 -1.65 6.81 -10.50
CA LEU A 101 -3.06 6.46 -10.47
C LEU A 101 -3.68 6.50 -11.87
N ALA A 102 -3.39 7.54 -12.66
CA ALA A 102 -3.92 7.68 -14.01
C ALA A 102 -3.46 6.56 -14.95
N GLU A 103 -2.19 6.14 -14.85
CA GLU A 103 -1.63 5.02 -15.60
C GLU A 103 -2.34 3.69 -15.29
N ARG A 104 -2.76 3.50 -14.03
CA ARG A 104 -3.49 2.30 -13.59
C ARG A 104 -4.97 2.33 -13.96
N ASN A 105 -5.52 3.50 -14.25
CA ASN A 105 -6.90 3.74 -14.69
C ASN A 105 -7.97 3.00 -13.86
N PRO A 106 -7.97 3.15 -12.52
CA PRO A 106 -8.91 2.46 -11.65
C PRO A 106 -10.32 3.02 -11.79
N LYS A 107 -11.32 2.22 -11.41
CA LYS A 107 -12.69 2.70 -11.20
C LYS A 107 -12.91 3.33 -9.82
N HIS A 108 -12.10 2.91 -8.83
CA HIS A 108 -12.22 3.33 -7.45
C HIS A 108 -10.84 3.70 -6.91
N VAL A 109 -10.72 4.87 -6.31
CA VAL A 109 -9.52 5.35 -5.61
C VAL A 109 -9.86 5.51 -4.14
N PHE A 110 -9.20 4.75 -3.28
CA PHE A 110 -9.25 4.92 -1.83
C PHE A 110 -8.00 5.66 -1.38
N ILE A 111 -8.16 6.68 -0.52
CA ILE A 111 -7.02 7.50 -0.07
C ILE A 111 -6.99 7.49 1.46
N MET A 112 -5.86 7.05 2.03
CA MET A 112 -5.54 7.15 3.46
C MET A 112 -4.16 7.79 3.60
N LEU A 113 -4.15 9.07 3.89
CA LEU A 113 -2.97 9.88 4.19
C LEU A 113 -3.26 10.75 5.40
N GLY A 114 -2.24 11.20 6.09
CA GLY A 114 -2.38 12.13 7.19
C GLY A 114 -1.67 11.73 8.47
N SER A 115 -1.33 10.46 8.69
CA SER A 115 -0.59 10.04 9.87
C SER A 115 0.79 10.70 9.93
N ASP A 116 1.52 10.71 8.81
CA ASP A 116 2.80 11.40 8.68
C ASP A 116 2.64 12.93 8.59
N ASP A 117 1.54 13.42 8.01
CA ASP A 117 1.24 14.85 7.97
C ASP A 117 1.08 15.44 9.38
N LEU A 118 0.44 14.72 10.31
CA LEU A 118 0.32 15.11 11.72
C LEU A 118 1.67 15.27 12.41
N LEU A 119 2.69 14.56 11.91
CA LEU A 119 4.04 14.56 12.44
C LEU A 119 4.99 15.56 11.76
N LEU A 120 4.49 16.40 10.86
CA LEU A 120 5.29 17.43 10.22
C LEU A 120 5.92 18.36 11.27
N PRO A 121 7.21 18.67 11.14
CA PRO A 121 7.89 19.53 12.09
C PRO A 121 7.48 21.00 11.92
N ALA A 122 7.61 21.80 12.99
CA ALA A 122 7.25 23.21 13.01
C ALA A 122 8.02 24.06 11.97
N GLN A 123 9.15 23.59 11.47
CA GLN A 123 9.90 24.22 10.37
C GLN A 123 9.14 24.17 9.03
N ILE A 124 8.25 23.19 8.87
CA ILE A 124 7.40 23.05 7.69
C ILE A 124 6.07 23.79 7.93
N THR A 125 5.43 23.51 9.06
CA THR A 125 4.15 24.13 9.39
C THR A 125 3.86 24.13 10.89
N ASN A 126 3.21 25.20 11.37
CA ASN A 126 2.66 25.23 12.74
C ASN A 126 1.21 24.71 12.81
N ASN A 127 0.61 24.39 11.67
CA ASN A 127 -0.75 23.83 11.59
C ASN A 127 -0.76 22.64 10.61
N PRO A 128 -0.31 21.46 11.04
CA PRO A 128 -0.22 20.26 10.18
C PRO A 128 -1.55 19.89 9.52
N LYS A 129 -2.67 19.97 10.26
CA LYS A 129 -4.00 19.67 9.72
C LYS A 129 -4.35 20.57 8.54
N GLN A 130 -4.28 21.91 8.72
CA GLN A 130 -4.64 22.85 7.66
C GLN A 130 -3.70 22.72 6.46
N TYR A 131 -2.41 22.52 6.71
CA TYR A 131 -1.41 22.30 5.67
C TYR A 131 -1.74 21.06 4.83
N SER A 132 -1.94 19.94 5.48
CA SER A 132 -2.25 18.66 4.84
C SER A 132 -3.57 18.76 4.05
N LEU A 133 -4.65 19.26 4.63
CA LEU A 133 -5.95 19.36 3.94
C LEU A 133 -5.88 20.25 2.70
N ALA A 134 -5.02 21.28 2.67
CA ALA A 134 -4.81 22.09 1.48
C ALA A 134 -4.13 21.32 0.34
N PHE A 135 -3.19 20.41 0.65
CA PHE A 135 -2.60 19.49 -0.34
C PHE A 135 -3.56 18.38 -0.74
N TYR A 136 -4.35 17.87 0.20
CA TYR A 136 -5.39 16.89 -0.07
C TYR A 136 -6.41 17.39 -1.09
N SER A 137 -6.89 18.63 -0.95
CA SER A 137 -7.81 19.22 -1.94
C SER A 137 -7.18 19.27 -3.34
N LYS A 138 -5.91 19.68 -3.45
CA LYS A 138 -5.19 19.69 -4.73
C LYS A 138 -5.01 18.29 -5.30
N LEU A 139 -4.71 17.29 -4.45
CA LEU A 139 -4.57 15.90 -4.84
C LEU A 139 -5.89 15.36 -5.41
N ILE A 140 -7.02 15.63 -4.73
CA ILE A 140 -8.37 15.24 -5.18
C ILE A 140 -8.71 15.91 -6.53
N VAL A 141 -8.43 17.19 -6.69
CA VAL A 141 -8.64 17.90 -7.97
C VAL A 141 -7.82 17.25 -9.09
N GLY A 142 -6.54 16.99 -8.87
CA GLY A 142 -5.68 16.34 -9.85
C GLY A 142 -6.17 14.93 -10.23
N ILE A 143 -6.67 14.15 -9.26
CA ILE A 143 -7.26 12.84 -9.54
C ILE A 143 -8.54 12.97 -10.37
N LYS A 144 -9.45 13.88 -10.02
CA LYS A 144 -10.69 14.13 -10.78
C LYS A 144 -10.42 14.55 -12.23
N GLU A 145 -9.39 15.37 -12.45
CA GLU A 145 -9.00 15.82 -13.80
C GLU A 145 -8.49 14.66 -14.66
N LYS A 146 -7.66 13.79 -14.10
CA LYS A 146 -7.06 12.66 -14.83
C LYS A 146 -7.95 11.43 -14.91
N LEU A 147 -8.80 11.24 -13.90
CA LEU A 147 -9.68 10.09 -13.75
C LEU A 147 -11.13 10.52 -13.52
N PRO A 148 -11.77 11.22 -14.48
CA PRO A 148 -13.09 11.84 -14.29
C PRO A 148 -14.24 10.84 -14.07
N LYS A 149 -14.00 9.54 -14.29
CA LYS A 149 -14.99 8.48 -14.09
C LYS A 149 -14.72 7.65 -12.83
N ALA A 150 -13.59 7.86 -12.17
CA ALA A 150 -13.26 7.12 -10.96
C ALA A 150 -14.02 7.70 -9.76
N SER A 151 -14.56 6.84 -8.91
CA SER A 151 -15.03 7.25 -7.60
C SER A 151 -13.84 7.42 -6.65
N ILE A 152 -13.89 8.44 -5.79
CA ILE A 152 -12.86 8.69 -4.78
C ILE A 152 -13.50 8.51 -3.40
N THR A 153 -12.83 7.80 -2.51
CA THR A 153 -13.25 7.63 -1.12
C THR A 153 -12.08 7.92 -0.20
N LEU A 154 -12.23 8.87 0.71
CA LEU A 154 -11.27 9.12 1.77
C LEU A 154 -11.47 8.12 2.91
N LEU A 155 -10.36 7.62 3.43
CA LEU A 155 -10.29 6.81 4.63
C LEU A 155 -9.70 7.66 5.76
N PRO A 156 -10.21 7.57 6.99
CA PRO A 156 -9.65 8.29 8.13
C PRO A 156 -8.26 7.78 8.48
N VAL A 157 -7.43 8.64 9.05
CA VAL A 157 -6.22 8.21 9.77
C VAL A 157 -6.64 7.28 10.90
N THR A 158 -5.99 6.13 10.99
CA THR A 158 -6.28 5.12 12.01
C THR A 158 -5.84 5.59 13.40
N PRO A 159 -6.57 5.22 14.47
CA PRO A 159 -6.08 5.46 15.82
C PRO A 159 -4.80 4.67 16.08
N VAL A 160 -4.02 5.13 17.04
CA VAL A 160 -2.85 4.43 17.57
C VAL A 160 -3.16 3.90 18.98
N THR A 161 -2.30 3.03 19.52
CA THR A 161 -2.44 2.60 20.93
C THR A 161 -2.12 3.74 21.89
N GLU A 162 -2.59 3.64 23.14
CA GLU A 162 -2.27 4.62 24.19
C GLU A 162 -0.76 4.74 24.44
N GLU A 163 -0.02 3.65 24.30
CA GLU A 163 1.44 3.63 24.44
C GLU A 163 2.10 4.42 23.30
N ALA A 164 1.65 4.24 22.06
CA ALA A 164 2.17 4.99 20.93
C ALA A 164 1.82 6.49 21.02
N GLU A 165 0.60 6.84 21.48
CA GLU A 165 0.22 8.23 21.72
C GLU A 165 1.05 8.88 22.84
N LYS A 166 1.40 8.13 23.90
CA LYS A 166 2.28 8.63 24.98
C LYS A 166 3.68 8.92 24.47
N LEU A 167 4.19 8.10 23.53
CA LEU A 167 5.50 8.29 22.90
C LEU A 167 5.49 9.45 21.88
N GLU A 168 4.39 9.62 21.15
CA GLU A 168 4.22 10.69 20.17
C GLU A 168 2.87 11.42 20.40
N PRO A 169 2.84 12.44 21.30
CA PRO A 169 1.61 13.10 21.70
C PRO A 169 0.86 13.85 20.59
N ARG A 170 1.44 14.03 19.40
CA ARG A 170 0.78 14.64 18.26
C ARG A 170 -0.35 13.76 17.70
N TYR A 171 -0.31 12.45 17.94
CA TYR A 171 -1.38 11.52 17.55
C TYR A 171 -2.73 11.79 18.26
N LYS A 172 -2.74 12.49 19.39
CA LYS A 172 -4.00 12.97 20.02
C LYS A 172 -4.85 13.85 19.08
N ASN A 173 -4.26 14.40 18.02
CA ASN A 173 -4.94 15.23 17.04
C ASN A 173 -5.63 14.42 15.92
N ILE A 174 -5.52 13.08 15.91
CA ILE A 174 -6.11 12.21 14.87
C ILE A 174 -7.62 12.46 14.73
N ASN A 175 -8.37 12.54 15.80
CA ASN A 175 -9.82 12.76 15.75
C ASN A 175 -10.18 14.13 15.12
N ASP A 176 -9.47 15.19 15.49
CA ASP A 176 -9.66 16.52 14.90
C ASP A 176 -9.27 16.54 13.42
N TYR A 177 -8.19 15.85 13.06
CA TYR A 177 -7.77 15.69 11.67
C TYR A 177 -8.83 14.94 10.84
N ASN A 178 -9.33 13.81 11.34
CA ASN A 178 -10.36 13.01 10.69
C ASN A 178 -11.68 13.75 10.50
N GLN A 179 -12.04 14.63 11.44
CA GLN A 179 -13.18 15.53 11.26
C GLN A 179 -12.96 16.46 10.05
N GLY A 180 -11.75 17.01 9.90
CA GLY A 180 -11.38 17.82 8.73
C GLY A 180 -11.42 17.04 7.42
N LEU A 181 -10.98 15.78 7.41
CA LEU A 181 -11.09 14.89 6.23
C LEU A 181 -12.56 14.65 5.84
N LYS A 182 -13.43 14.42 6.81
CA LYS A 182 -14.86 14.21 6.57
C LYS A 182 -15.52 15.47 5.98
N GLU A 183 -15.17 16.65 6.48
CA GLU A 183 -15.64 17.95 5.96
C GLU A 183 -15.11 18.19 4.54
N LEU A 184 -13.83 17.87 4.28
CA LEU A 184 -13.23 17.94 2.97
C LEU A 184 -13.94 17.01 1.97
N ALA A 185 -14.21 15.75 2.35
CA ALA A 185 -14.94 14.82 1.50
C ALA A 185 -16.32 15.34 1.10
N SER A 186 -17.03 15.95 2.06
CA SER A 186 -18.34 16.59 1.81
C SER A 186 -18.21 17.77 0.84
N THR A 187 -17.22 18.63 1.05
CA THR A 187 -16.98 19.83 0.20
C THR A 187 -16.60 19.41 -1.22
N GLU A 188 -15.77 18.41 -1.35
CA GLU A 188 -15.31 17.87 -2.64
C GLU A 188 -16.34 16.92 -3.29
N GLN A 189 -17.46 16.63 -2.64
CA GLN A 189 -18.51 15.72 -3.12
C GLN A 189 -17.97 14.32 -3.48
N ILE A 190 -17.13 13.78 -2.60
CA ILE A 190 -16.55 12.42 -2.70
C ILE A 190 -16.93 11.58 -1.48
N GLY A 191 -16.62 10.28 -1.54
CA GLY A 191 -16.91 9.36 -0.44
C GLY A 191 -16.01 9.59 0.77
N PHE A 192 -16.55 9.26 1.95
CA PHE A 192 -15.80 9.07 3.18
C PHE A 192 -16.25 7.74 3.81
N ALA A 193 -15.30 6.90 4.20
CA ALA A 193 -15.60 5.63 4.86
C ALA A 193 -15.32 5.75 6.36
N ASP A 194 -16.27 5.33 7.17
CA ASP A 194 -16.06 5.22 8.61
C ASP A 194 -15.39 3.89 8.94
N LEU A 195 -14.17 3.93 9.47
CA LEU A 195 -13.43 2.74 9.91
C LEU A 195 -13.54 2.49 11.43
N SER A 196 -14.30 3.31 12.16
CA SER A 196 -14.43 3.17 13.62
C SER A 196 -14.92 1.79 14.08
N PRO A 197 -15.78 1.06 13.33
CA PRO A 197 -16.18 -0.28 13.74
C PRO A 197 -15.03 -1.28 13.85
N LEU A 198 -13.91 -1.04 13.17
CA LEU A 198 -12.74 -1.92 13.21
C LEU A 198 -12.00 -1.85 14.55
N PHE A 199 -12.20 -0.77 15.31
CA PHE A 199 -11.44 -0.47 16.52
C PHE A 199 -12.22 -0.72 17.81
N VAL A 200 -13.40 -1.32 17.71
CA VAL A 200 -14.13 -1.82 18.88
C VAL A 200 -13.50 -3.15 19.29
N ASP A 201 -12.98 -3.24 20.52
CA ASP A 201 -12.31 -4.44 21.08
C ASP A 201 -11.16 -4.98 20.19
N SER A 202 -10.28 -4.08 19.71
CA SER A 202 -9.31 -4.37 18.63
C SER A 202 -7.83 -4.34 19.04
N SER A 203 -7.51 -4.49 20.32
CA SER A 203 -6.11 -4.44 20.80
C SER A 203 -5.17 -5.44 20.12
N ASP A 204 -5.70 -6.51 19.55
CA ASP A 204 -4.97 -7.58 18.87
C ASP A 204 -4.61 -7.26 17.40
N LEU A 205 -5.19 -6.20 16.81
CA LEU A 205 -4.95 -5.81 15.43
C LEU A 205 -3.60 -5.10 15.21
N TYR A 206 -3.06 -4.48 16.26
CA TYR A 206 -1.82 -3.70 16.16
C TYR A 206 -0.57 -4.56 16.08
N SER A 207 0.43 -4.08 15.35
CA SER A 207 1.81 -4.51 15.46
C SER A 207 2.42 -4.04 16.79
N SER A 208 3.65 -4.46 17.08
CA SER A 208 4.31 -4.17 18.36
C SER A 208 4.59 -2.68 18.62
N ASP A 209 4.56 -1.85 17.58
CA ASP A 209 4.77 -0.40 17.68
C ASP A 209 3.50 0.38 18.04
N GLY A 210 2.33 -0.27 18.00
CA GLY A 210 1.05 0.34 18.31
C GLY A 210 0.54 1.34 17.25
N ILE A 211 1.15 1.39 16.08
CA ILE A 211 0.84 2.28 14.97
C ILE A 211 0.43 1.47 13.73
N HIS A 212 1.27 0.52 13.34
CA HIS A 212 1.02 -0.37 12.21
C HIS A 212 0.16 -1.56 12.60
N PHE A 213 -0.31 -2.30 11.61
CA PHE A 213 -1.29 -3.36 11.80
C PHE A 213 -0.80 -4.72 11.31
N LYS A 214 -1.38 -5.75 11.91
CA LYS A 214 -1.26 -7.14 11.45
C LYS A 214 -2.17 -7.39 10.25
N PRO A 215 -1.97 -8.49 9.48
CA PRO A 215 -2.78 -8.83 8.32
C PRO A 215 -4.29 -8.80 8.56
N GLU A 216 -4.75 -9.20 9.74
CA GLU A 216 -6.16 -9.26 10.11
C GLU A 216 -6.88 -7.91 9.98
N PHE A 217 -6.21 -6.80 10.30
CA PHE A 217 -6.77 -5.46 10.12
C PHE A 217 -7.14 -5.20 8.66
N TYR A 218 -6.25 -5.54 7.73
CA TYR A 218 -6.45 -5.27 6.31
C TYR A 218 -7.60 -6.09 5.74
N PHE A 219 -7.75 -7.35 6.14
CA PHE A 219 -8.91 -8.15 5.74
C PHE A 219 -10.22 -7.54 6.23
N ARG A 220 -10.29 -7.11 7.49
CA ARG A 220 -11.48 -6.45 8.06
C ARG A 220 -11.76 -5.11 7.38
N MET A 221 -10.73 -4.32 7.09
CA MET A 221 -10.87 -3.04 6.38
C MET A 221 -11.45 -3.26 4.97
N LEU A 222 -10.91 -4.20 4.21
CA LEU A 222 -11.40 -4.52 2.88
C LEU A 222 -12.83 -5.09 2.91
N ASP A 223 -13.16 -5.93 3.89
CA ASP A 223 -14.54 -6.43 4.06
C ASP A 223 -15.54 -5.29 4.31
N LEU A 224 -15.17 -4.28 5.10
CA LEU A 224 -15.97 -3.07 5.31
C LEU A 224 -16.10 -2.22 4.04
N LEU A 225 -15.10 -2.23 3.16
CA LEU A 225 -15.06 -1.40 1.95
C LEU A 225 -15.66 -2.09 0.71
N LYS A 226 -15.88 -3.41 0.71
CA LYS A 226 -16.29 -4.18 -0.47
C LYS A 226 -17.56 -3.68 -1.16
N ASP A 227 -18.53 -3.20 -0.40
CA ASP A 227 -19.79 -2.71 -0.95
C ASP A 227 -19.67 -1.35 -1.68
N ARG A 228 -18.50 -0.70 -1.58
CA ARG A 228 -18.23 0.56 -2.27
C ARG A 228 -17.69 0.39 -3.69
N VAL A 229 -17.35 -0.84 -4.07
CA VAL A 229 -16.77 -1.17 -5.39
C VAL A 229 -17.69 -2.02 -6.28
N ASN A 230 -18.93 -2.30 -5.81
CA ASN A 230 -19.96 -3.03 -6.52
C ASN A 230 -20.86 -2.11 -7.36
#